data_c6fc417322baa9ffd1719f36605746e2
#
_entry.id   c6fc417322baa9ffd1719f36605746e2
#
_cell.length_a   1.000
_cell.length_b   1.000
_cell.length_c   1.000
_cell.angle_alpha   90.00
_cell.angle_beta   90.00
_cell.angle_gamma   90.00
#
_symmetry.space_group_name_H-M   'P 1'
#
loop_
_entity.id
_entity.type
_entity.pdbx_description
1 polymer ?
#
loop_
_entity_poly.entity_id
_entity_poly.type
_entity_poly.pdbx_seq_one_letter_code
_entity_poly.pdbx_strand_id
1 'polypeptide(L)'
;MKSTFRRKGMFYKVFLTVVLSHFLVFLQAQELYTPEGVKILKNKTFDNSDKARKEILDLYKDLRVTDVLDGMDLIGLQDIGLMDNDIRPLWRDPDKFTHRVVGFAVTVRYVPTDTRVGVNSFKTIEDAKTWKGQQYGRASDAGWMKSGKPGDVVVMDVNDVFECGNIGSNNSLGWALTGFVGVISNGGARDTDEIIKTGKIPVYCRDGYSTRGIRPGRLIIESYNFPVTCAGVLVYPGDLIVADGDGVVVVPRENALQVGKLAYEIMTGDQAGRVKKLDNLNK
;
A
#
# COMPACT_ATOMS: atom_id res chain seq x y z
N MET A 1 68.30 -19.54 -4.60
CA MET A 1 67.33 -19.84 -3.51
C MET A 1 66.44 -18.62 -3.16
N LYS A 2 65.93 -17.82 -4.12
CA LYS A 2 65.05 -16.66 -3.87
C LYS A 2 63.73 -16.63 -4.64
N SER A 3 63.34 -17.71 -5.36
CA SER A 3 62.12 -17.72 -6.19
C SER A 3 60.95 -18.50 -5.62
N THR A 4 61.13 -19.28 -4.59
CA THR A 4 60.11 -20.16 -4.01
C THR A 4 59.23 -19.50 -2.93
N PHE A 5 59.70 -18.38 -2.34
CA PHE A 5 58.94 -17.71 -1.27
C PHE A 5 57.85 -16.74 -1.80
N ARG A 6 57.99 -16.24 -3.02
CA ARG A 6 57.03 -15.28 -3.60
C ARG A 6 55.74 -15.96 -4.11
N ARG A 7 55.82 -17.23 -4.52
CA ARG A 7 54.65 -18.02 -4.99
C ARG A 7 53.72 -18.44 -3.85
N LYS A 8 54.26 -18.78 -2.68
CA LYS A 8 53.46 -19.19 -1.53
C LYS A 8 52.59 -18.06 -0.97
N GLY A 9 53.08 -16.81 -0.95
CA GLY A 9 52.32 -15.66 -0.47
C GLY A 9 51.17 -15.26 -1.40
N MET A 10 51.30 -15.52 -2.70
CA MET A 10 50.23 -15.19 -3.66
C MET A 10 49.11 -16.24 -3.62
N PHE A 11 49.43 -17.50 -3.41
CA PHE A 11 48.41 -18.56 -3.22
C PHE A 11 47.63 -18.37 -1.92
N TYR A 12 48.28 -17.94 -0.84
CA TYR A 12 47.61 -17.66 0.43
C TYR A 12 46.64 -16.48 0.34
N LYS A 13 47.02 -15.39 -0.38
CA LYS A 13 46.13 -14.24 -0.59
C LYS A 13 44.94 -14.59 -1.46
N VAL A 14 45.13 -15.34 -2.53
CA VAL A 14 44.02 -15.75 -3.41
C VAL A 14 43.09 -16.73 -2.67
N PHE A 15 43.65 -17.69 -1.91
CA PHE A 15 42.85 -18.62 -1.12
C PHE A 15 42.04 -17.90 -0.03
N LEU A 16 42.64 -16.91 0.67
CA LEU A 16 41.96 -16.13 1.70
C LEU A 16 40.85 -15.25 1.09
N THR A 17 41.07 -14.67 -0.08
CA THR A 17 40.05 -13.86 -0.77
C THR A 17 38.89 -14.70 -1.27
N VAL A 18 39.14 -15.91 -1.77
CA VAL A 18 38.09 -16.85 -2.22
C VAL A 18 37.32 -17.37 -1.02
N VAL A 19 37.97 -17.69 0.11
CA VAL A 19 37.30 -18.13 1.33
C VAL A 19 36.46 -17.01 1.93
N LEU A 20 36.96 -15.76 1.97
CA LEU A 20 36.17 -14.60 2.42
C LEU A 20 34.98 -14.30 1.54
N SER A 21 35.14 -14.44 0.21
CA SER A 21 34.00 -14.21 -0.71
C SER A 21 32.93 -15.28 -0.57
N HIS A 22 33.29 -16.53 -0.37
CA HIS A 22 32.34 -17.61 -0.08
C HIS A 22 31.69 -17.47 1.30
N PHE A 23 32.42 -16.98 2.30
CA PHE A 23 31.88 -16.73 3.62
C PHE A 23 30.89 -15.55 3.63
N LEU A 24 31.17 -14.47 2.86
CA LEU A 24 30.25 -13.35 2.67
C LEU A 24 28.99 -13.76 1.91
N VAL A 25 29.11 -14.60 0.88
CA VAL A 25 27.95 -15.14 0.15
C VAL A 25 27.13 -16.07 1.05
N PHE A 26 27.78 -16.85 1.93
CA PHE A 26 27.10 -17.72 2.88
C PHE A 26 26.39 -16.93 3.98
N LEU A 27 26.97 -15.81 4.46
CA LEU A 27 26.33 -14.91 5.41
C LEU A 27 25.13 -14.21 4.79
N GLN A 28 25.21 -13.77 3.52
CA GLN A 28 24.06 -13.21 2.81
C GLN A 28 22.96 -14.25 2.53
N ALA A 29 23.34 -15.52 2.32
CA ALA A 29 22.37 -16.60 2.18
C ALA A 29 21.70 -16.97 3.51
N GLN A 30 22.40 -16.88 4.63
CA GLN A 30 21.83 -17.15 5.96
C GLN A 30 20.78 -16.12 6.38
N GLU A 31 20.85 -14.85 5.94
CA GLU A 31 19.80 -13.86 6.18
C GLU A 31 18.49 -14.15 5.42
N LEU A 32 18.54 -15.01 4.40
CA LEU A 32 17.37 -15.38 3.58
C LEU A 32 16.61 -16.61 4.13
N TYR A 33 17.25 -17.39 4.99
CA TYR A 33 16.68 -18.64 5.51
C TYR A 33 16.48 -18.51 7.02
N THR A 34 15.23 -18.52 7.48
CA THR A 34 14.88 -18.70 8.89
C THR A 34 14.29 -20.08 9.08
N PRO A 35 14.32 -20.65 10.30
CA PRO A 35 13.60 -21.89 10.60
C PRO A 35 12.10 -21.84 10.27
N GLU A 36 11.56 -20.63 10.16
CA GLU A 36 10.13 -20.35 9.93
C GLU A 36 9.78 -20.18 8.44
N GLY A 37 10.75 -20.21 7.54
CA GLY A 37 10.55 -20.04 6.09
C GLY A 37 11.52 -19.06 5.45
N VAL A 38 11.34 -18.83 4.15
CA VAL A 38 12.17 -17.93 3.34
C VAL A 38 11.35 -16.74 2.88
N LYS A 39 11.78 -15.53 3.23
CA LYS A 39 11.21 -14.30 2.73
C LYS A 39 12.10 -13.71 1.64
N ILE A 40 11.65 -13.82 0.39
CA ILE A 40 12.42 -13.37 -0.79
C ILE A 40 12.20 -11.89 -1.06
N LEU A 41 10.95 -11.43 -0.99
CA LEU A 41 10.65 -10.00 -1.19
C LEU A 41 11.07 -9.21 0.03
N LYS A 42 12.03 -8.30 -0.17
CA LYS A 42 12.51 -7.35 0.86
C LYS A 42 11.92 -5.97 0.59
N ASN A 43 11.72 -5.19 1.64
CA ASN A 43 11.35 -3.79 1.50
C ASN A 43 12.44 -3.02 0.74
N LYS A 44 12.01 -2.05 -0.04
CA LYS A 44 12.90 -1.13 -0.77
C LYS A 44 13.47 -0.09 0.20
N THR A 45 14.68 0.39 -0.12
CA THR A 45 15.31 1.51 0.59
C THR A 45 15.21 2.77 -0.26
N PHE A 46 14.75 3.88 0.34
CA PHE A 46 14.61 5.17 -0.32
C PHE A 46 14.73 6.30 0.72
N ASP A 47 14.94 7.52 0.26
CA ASP A 47 14.87 8.69 1.13
C ASP A 47 13.42 8.92 1.58
N ASN A 48 13.17 8.72 2.88
CA ASN A 48 11.88 8.93 3.53
C ASN A 48 11.89 10.14 4.49
N SER A 49 12.79 11.10 4.24
CA SER A 49 12.80 12.38 4.95
C SER A 49 11.54 13.18 4.64
N ASP A 50 11.13 14.05 5.55
CA ASP A 50 9.95 14.89 5.36
C ASP A 50 10.13 15.82 4.14
N LYS A 51 11.37 16.22 3.83
CA LYS A 51 11.70 17.01 2.64
C LYS A 51 11.41 16.22 1.36
N ALA A 52 11.92 14.99 1.24
CA ALA A 52 11.71 14.15 0.06
C ALA A 52 10.23 13.76 -0.11
N ARG A 53 9.54 13.51 1.00
CA ARG A 53 8.09 13.24 0.98
C ARG A 53 7.31 14.46 0.50
N LYS A 54 7.59 15.63 1.05
CA LYS A 54 6.91 16.88 0.68
C LYS A 54 7.12 17.21 -0.80
N GLU A 55 8.34 17.08 -1.31
CA GLU A 55 8.65 17.32 -2.72
C GLU A 55 7.77 16.48 -3.66
N ILE A 56 7.59 15.19 -3.35
CA ILE A 56 6.75 14.31 -4.15
C ILE A 56 5.26 14.69 -3.99
N LEU A 57 4.77 14.88 -2.76
CA LEU A 57 3.37 15.21 -2.53
C LEU A 57 2.97 16.53 -3.20
N ASP A 58 3.82 17.56 -3.13
CA ASP A 58 3.60 18.84 -3.80
C ASP A 58 3.50 18.70 -5.33
N LEU A 59 4.32 17.81 -5.91
CA LEU A 59 4.33 17.55 -7.34
C LEU A 59 3.05 16.86 -7.82
N TYR A 60 2.52 15.95 -7.01
CA TYR A 60 1.35 15.12 -7.39
C TYR A 60 -0.01 15.69 -6.98
N LYS A 61 -0.07 16.76 -6.20
CA LYS A 61 -1.32 17.26 -5.58
C LYS A 61 -2.46 17.53 -6.56
N ASP A 62 -2.14 17.93 -7.81
CA ASP A 62 -3.10 18.29 -8.84
C ASP A 62 -3.17 17.28 -10.00
N LEU A 63 -2.31 16.25 -9.99
CA LEU A 63 -2.25 15.23 -11.02
C LEU A 63 -3.46 14.28 -10.92
N ARG A 64 -3.96 13.87 -12.08
CA ARG A 64 -4.99 12.82 -12.19
C ARG A 64 -4.31 11.46 -12.33
N VAL A 65 -5.05 10.40 -12.01
CA VAL A 65 -4.62 9.01 -12.25
C VAL A 65 -4.18 8.83 -13.71
N THR A 66 -4.91 9.40 -14.66
CA THR A 66 -4.59 9.32 -16.09
C THR A 66 -3.28 10.01 -16.45
N ASP A 67 -3.00 11.22 -15.92
CA ASP A 67 -1.74 11.90 -16.15
C ASP A 67 -0.55 11.09 -15.62
N VAL A 68 -0.74 10.44 -14.47
CA VAL A 68 0.29 9.60 -13.84
C VAL A 68 0.54 8.33 -14.65
N LEU A 69 -0.50 7.66 -15.17
CA LEU A 69 -0.36 6.50 -16.04
C LEU A 69 0.40 6.86 -17.32
N ASP A 70 0.03 7.95 -17.99
CA ASP A 70 0.75 8.44 -19.18
C ASP A 70 2.23 8.73 -18.87
N GLY A 71 2.52 9.30 -17.69
CA GLY A 71 3.89 9.52 -17.23
C GLY A 71 4.65 8.23 -16.94
N MET A 72 3.98 7.19 -16.42
CA MET A 72 4.54 5.86 -16.22
C MET A 72 4.85 5.16 -17.55
N ASP A 73 3.99 5.28 -18.54
CA ASP A 73 4.19 4.70 -19.87
C ASP A 73 5.47 5.21 -20.51
N LEU A 74 5.76 6.51 -20.38
CA LEU A 74 6.96 7.15 -20.94
C LEU A 74 8.29 6.60 -20.40
N ILE A 75 8.27 5.94 -19.26
CA ILE A 75 9.47 5.32 -18.67
C ILE A 75 9.42 3.79 -18.65
N GLY A 76 8.44 3.18 -19.36
CA GLY A 76 8.34 1.74 -19.51
C GLY A 76 7.71 1.02 -18.31
N LEU A 77 6.92 1.72 -17.49
CA LEU A 77 6.16 1.16 -16.36
C LEU A 77 4.69 0.89 -16.73
N GLN A 78 4.44 0.50 -17.96
CA GLN A 78 3.08 0.23 -18.47
C GLN A 78 2.40 -0.88 -17.66
N ASP A 79 1.17 -0.63 -17.28
CA ASP A 79 0.22 -1.57 -16.64
C ASP A 79 0.63 -2.16 -15.28
N ILE A 80 1.84 -1.90 -14.78
CA ILE A 80 2.31 -2.50 -13.54
C ILE A 80 1.72 -1.89 -12.26
N GLY A 81 1.17 -0.69 -12.34
CA GLY A 81 0.68 0.06 -11.17
C GLY A 81 -0.83 0.27 -11.15
N LEU A 82 -1.55 -0.06 -12.21
CA LEU A 82 -3.00 0.15 -12.29
C LEU A 82 -3.75 -0.98 -11.57
N MET A 83 -4.49 -0.62 -10.51
CA MET A 83 -5.33 -1.55 -9.79
C MET A 83 -6.58 -1.94 -10.57
N ASP A 84 -7.19 -3.08 -10.24
CA ASP A 84 -8.42 -3.58 -10.84
C ASP A 84 -9.51 -2.50 -10.87
N ASN A 85 -10.30 -2.50 -11.94
CA ASN A 85 -11.34 -1.51 -12.19
C ASN A 85 -12.50 -1.51 -11.20
N ASP A 86 -12.66 -2.52 -10.39
CA ASP A 86 -13.69 -2.62 -9.38
C ASP A 86 -13.30 -1.94 -8.04
N ILE A 87 -12.07 -1.43 -7.94
CA ILE A 87 -11.67 -0.57 -6.84
C ILE A 87 -12.13 0.86 -7.12
N ARG A 88 -13.15 1.31 -6.39
CA ARG A 88 -13.78 2.62 -6.61
C ARG A 88 -13.89 3.42 -5.32
N PRO A 89 -13.92 4.76 -5.42
CA PRO A 89 -14.20 5.59 -4.26
C PRO A 89 -15.64 5.42 -3.81
N LEU A 90 -15.89 5.43 -2.50
CA LEU A 90 -17.24 5.38 -1.94
C LEU A 90 -18.10 6.60 -2.31
N TRP A 91 -17.46 7.72 -2.68
CA TRP A 91 -18.15 8.91 -3.19
C TRP A 91 -17.29 9.62 -4.23
N ARG A 92 -17.94 10.45 -5.05
CA ARG A 92 -17.30 11.41 -5.96
C ARG A 92 -17.77 12.81 -5.63
N ASP A 93 -16.82 13.73 -5.52
CA ASP A 93 -17.07 15.15 -5.34
C ASP A 93 -16.48 15.89 -6.55
N PRO A 94 -17.33 16.28 -7.53
CA PRO A 94 -16.85 16.91 -8.76
C PRO A 94 -16.41 18.37 -8.55
N ASP A 95 -16.80 18.99 -7.44
CA ASP A 95 -16.52 20.41 -7.19
C ASP A 95 -15.17 20.61 -6.48
N LYS A 96 -14.93 19.86 -5.39
CA LYS A 96 -13.76 20.01 -4.52
C LYS A 96 -12.79 18.85 -4.59
N PHE A 97 -13.17 17.77 -5.29
CA PHE A 97 -12.38 16.55 -5.42
C PHE A 97 -11.92 15.93 -4.09
N THR A 98 -12.75 16.06 -3.05
CA THR A 98 -12.44 15.53 -1.69
C THR A 98 -12.25 14.02 -1.64
N HIS A 99 -12.60 13.31 -2.71
CA HIS A 99 -12.36 11.88 -2.86
C HIS A 99 -10.96 11.54 -3.38
N ARG A 100 -10.17 12.52 -3.86
CA ARG A 100 -8.82 12.26 -4.37
C ARG A 100 -7.85 11.89 -3.26
N VAL A 101 -6.92 11.01 -3.57
CA VAL A 101 -5.86 10.55 -2.66
C VAL A 101 -4.51 10.65 -3.33
N VAL A 102 -3.56 11.25 -2.64
CA VAL A 102 -2.13 11.19 -2.95
C VAL A 102 -1.39 10.96 -1.63
N GLY A 103 -0.64 9.87 -1.53
CA GLY A 103 0.10 9.57 -0.31
C GLY A 103 0.95 8.31 -0.42
N PHE A 104 1.70 7.98 0.63
CA PHE A 104 2.61 6.85 0.62
C PHE A 104 1.99 5.64 1.30
N ALA A 105 2.20 4.46 0.73
CA ALA A 105 1.58 3.23 1.17
C ALA A 105 2.10 2.77 2.53
N VAL A 106 1.19 2.56 3.48
CA VAL A 106 1.35 1.69 4.64
C VAL A 106 0.56 0.43 4.35
N THR A 107 1.25 -0.68 4.16
CA THR A 107 0.64 -1.93 3.71
C THR A 107 0.23 -2.79 4.89
N VAL A 108 -0.93 -3.44 4.78
CA VAL A 108 -1.45 -4.37 5.78
C VAL A 108 -2.02 -5.59 5.07
N ARG A 109 -1.66 -6.79 5.52
CA ARG A 109 -2.22 -8.02 5.01
C ARG A 109 -3.08 -8.72 6.06
N TYR A 110 -4.30 -9.01 5.66
CA TYR A 110 -5.24 -9.84 6.40
C TYR A 110 -5.41 -11.18 5.71
N VAL A 111 -5.57 -12.23 6.49
CA VAL A 111 -5.83 -13.59 6.01
C VAL A 111 -7.04 -14.17 6.72
N PRO A 112 -7.69 -15.19 6.13
CA PRO A 112 -8.77 -15.89 6.79
C PRO A 112 -8.35 -16.45 8.15
N THR A 113 -9.27 -16.42 9.11
CA THR A 113 -8.99 -16.95 10.45
C THR A 113 -8.77 -18.46 10.45
N ASP A 114 -7.87 -18.90 11.31
CA ASP A 114 -7.67 -20.32 11.66
C ASP A 114 -8.62 -20.81 12.77
N THR A 115 -9.42 -19.89 13.34
CA THR A 115 -10.29 -20.17 14.49
C THR A 115 -11.75 -19.88 14.12
N ARG A 116 -12.58 -20.90 14.18
CA ARG A 116 -14.03 -20.80 13.98
C ARG A 116 -14.76 -21.27 15.22
N VAL A 117 -15.87 -20.60 15.54
CA VAL A 117 -16.80 -21.00 16.59
C VAL A 117 -18.07 -21.50 15.92
N GLY A 118 -18.49 -22.69 16.27
CA GLY A 118 -19.73 -23.27 15.79
C GLY A 118 -20.97 -22.56 16.38
N VAL A 119 -22.11 -22.76 15.73
CA VAL A 119 -23.42 -22.35 16.28
C VAL A 119 -23.60 -22.98 17.66
N ASN A 120 -24.08 -22.21 18.63
CA ASN A 120 -24.27 -22.65 20.03
C ASN A 120 -22.99 -22.94 20.83
N SER A 121 -21.84 -22.43 20.39
CA SER A 121 -20.58 -22.60 21.13
C SER A 121 -20.52 -21.78 22.43
N PHE A 122 -21.40 -20.78 22.59
CA PHE A 122 -21.45 -19.95 23.79
C PHE A 122 -22.64 -20.31 24.67
N LYS A 123 -22.39 -20.50 25.95
CA LYS A 123 -23.44 -20.78 26.95
C LYS A 123 -24.14 -19.50 27.39
N THR A 124 -23.43 -18.39 27.39
CA THR A 124 -23.91 -17.08 27.80
C THR A 124 -23.52 -15.98 26.81
N ILE A 125 -24.23 -14.85 26.87
CA ILE A 125 -23.83 -13.64 26.10
C ILE A 125 -22.46 -13.15 26.53
N GLU A 126 -22.09 -13.31 27.79
CA GLU A 126 -20.77 -12.87 28.28
C GLU A 126 -19.63 -13.71 27.72
N ASP A 127 -19.83 -15.03 27.56
CA ASP A 127 -18.86 -15.89 26.86
C ASP A 127 -18.64 -15.42 25.41
N ALA A 128 -19.72 -15.07 24.72
CA ALA A 128 -19.67 -14.54 23.37
C ALA A 128 -18.92 -13.19 23.29
N LYS A 129 -19.15 -12.28 24.24
CA LYS A 129 -18.45 -11.00 24.32
C LYS A 129 -16.97 -11.18 24.60
N THR A 130 -16.61 -12.07 25.52
CA THR A 130 -15.23 -12.39 25.88
C THR A 130 -14.48 -12.93 24.67
N TRP A 131 -15.02 -13.93 23.99
CA TRP A 131 -14.45 -14.46 22.77
C TRP A 131 -14.31 -13.38 21.67
N LYS A 132 -15.37 -12.60 21.45
CA LYS A 132 -15.35 -11.48 20.51
C LYS A 132 -14.20 -10.50 20.83
N GLY A 133 -14.00 -10.14 22.09
CA GLY A 133 -12.91 -9.29 22.55
C GLY A 133 -11.53 -9.84 22.19
N GLN A 134 -11.31 -11.14 22.39
CA GLN A 134 -10.08 -11.82 22.02
C GLN A 134 -9.82 -11.75 20.50
N GLN A 135 -10.86 -11.95 19.68
CA GLN A 135 -10.74 -11.85 18.22
C GLN A 135 -10.42 -10.40 17.76
N TYR A 136 -10.87 -9.39 18.51
CA TYR A 136 -10.49 -8.00 18.25
C TYR A 136 -8.97 -7.78 18.35
N GLY A 137 -8.30 -8.41 19.31
CA GLY A 137 -6.85 -8.35 19.45
C GLY A 137 -6.11 -8.89 18.22
N ARG A 138 -6.61 -9.95 17.59
CA ARG A 138 -6.00 -10.58 16.41
C ARG A 138 -6.14 -9.77 15.11
N ALA A 139 -7.02 -8.80 15.08
CA ALA A 139 -7.27 -7.91 13.94
C ALA A 139 -7.08 -6.43 14.32
N SER A 140 -6.27 -6.16 15.36
CA SER A 140 -6.05 -4.80 15.87
C SER A 140 -5.20 -3.99 14.88
N ASP A 141 -5.63 -2.76 14.62
CA ASP A 141 -4.95 -1.78 13.78
C ASP A 141 -3.82 -1.02 14.52
N ALA A 142 -3.74 -1.16 15.85
CA ALA A 142 -2.80 -0.39 16.70
C ALA A 142 -1.33 -0.54 16.31
N GLY A 143 -0.92 -1.68 15.73
CA GLY A 143 0.45 -1.94 15.30
C GLY A 143 0.86 -1.12 14.09
N TRP A 144 0.12 -1.23 13.00
CA TRP A 144 0.44 -0.56 11.75
C TRP A 144 0.09 0.94 11.77
N MET A 145 -0.93 1.34 12.52
CA MET A 145 -1.26 2.76 12.71
C MET A 145 -0.08 3.57 13.26
N LYS A 146 0.68 2.99 14.21
CA LYS A 146 1.85 3.66 14.80
C LYS A 146 3.03 3.80 13.83
N SER A 147 3.05 3.02 12.77
CA SER A 147 4.11 3.08 11.75
C SER A 147 3.84 4.12 10.66
N GLY A 148 2.61 4.61 10.57
CA GLY A 148 2.20 5.64 9.61
C GLY A 148 2.66 7.03 10.01
N LYS A 149 2.82 7.88 8.99
CA LYS A 149 3.10 9.32 9.11
C LYS A 149 1.95 10.12 8.49
N PRO A 150 1.78 11.39 8.85
CA PRO A 150 0.85 12.26 8.12
C PRO A 150 1.12 12.25 6.61
N GLY A 151 0.06 12.10 5.82
CA GLY A 151 0.15 11.95 4.37
C GLY A 151 0.37 10.51 3.88
N ASP A 152 0.24 9.51 4.75
CA ASP A 152 0.24 8.12 4.34
C ASP A 152 -1.16 7.63 3.94
N VAL A 153 -1.18 6.55 3.16
CA VAL A 153 -2.38 5.84 2.69
C VAL A 153 -2.32 4.41 3.18
N VAL A 154 -3.39 3.94 3.79
CA VAL A 154 -3.49 2.52 4.15
C VAL A 154 -3.82 1.71 2.91
N VAL A 155 -3.00 0.71 2.60
CA VAL A 155 -3.27 -0.27 1.53
C VAL A 155 -3.48 -1.65 2.15
N MET A 156 -4.68 -2.17 2.00
CA MET A 156 -5.13 -3.40 2.66
C MET A 156 -5.32 -4.53 1.65
N ASP A 157 -4.49 -5.55 1.77
CA ASP A 157 -4.72 -6.85 1.16
C ASP A 157 -5.55 -7.71 2.12
N VAL A 158 -6.76 -8.05 1.73
CA VAL A 158 -7.64 -8.93 2.51
C VAL A 158 -7.79 -10.31 1.88
N ASN A 159 -6.81 -10.70 1.06
CA ASN A 159 -6.76 -12.01 0.40
C ASN A 159 -8.04 -12.30 -0.40
N ASP A 160 -8.56 -11.27 -1.08
CA ASP A 160 -9.80 -11.32 -1.88
C ASP A 160 -11.05 -11.85 -1.15
N VAL A 161 -11.07 -11.74 0.18
CA VAL A 161 -12.26 -12.07 0.98
C VAL A 161 -13.24 -10.91 0.93
N PHE A 162 -14.03 -10.85 -0.14
CA PHE A 162 -14.93 -9.72 -0.43
C PHE A 162 -16.08 -9.55 0.57
N GLU A 163 -16.54 -10.62 1.17
CA GLU A 163 -17.70 -10.60 2.07
C GLU A 163 -17.41 -9.97 3.44
N CYS A 164 -16.20 -9.56 3.71
CA CYS A 164 -15.82 -8.91 4.96
C CYS A 164 -15.46 -7.46 4.75
N GLY A 165 -16.26 -6.55 5.30
CA GLY A 165 -15.94 -5.14 5.41
C GLY A 165 -14.82 -4.93 6.43
N ASN A 166 -13.60 -4.77 5.92
CA ASN A 166 -12.43 -4.50 6.75
C ASN A 166 -12.31 -3.02 7.15
N ILE A 167 -13.13 -2.17 6.55
CA ILE A 167 -13.21 -0.74 6.82
C ILE A 167 -14.57 -0.43 7.45
N GLY A 168 -14.59 0.26 8.59
CA GLY A 168 -15.81 0.75 9.22
C GLY A 168 -15.66 2.23 9.57
N SER A 169 -16.76 2.95 9.79
CA SER A 169 -16.79 4.40 10.00
C SER A 169 -15.93 4.84 11.17
N ASN A 170 -16.00 4.15 12.30
CA ASN A 170 -15.20 4.49 13.48
C ASN A 170 -13.71 4.26 13.28
N ASN A 171 -13.33 3.20 12.56
CA ASN A 171 -11.92 2.93 12.25
C ASN A 171 -11.37 4.00 11.30
N SER A 172 -12.10 4.32 10.23
CA SER A 172 -11.69 5.31 9.24
C SER A 172 -11.46 6.70 9.86
N LEU A 173 -12.32 7.11 10.80
CA LEU A 173 -12.12 8.33 11.57
C LEU A 173 -10.88 8.26 12.47
N GLY A 174 -10.63 7.12 13.11
CA GLY A 174 -9.41 6.90 13.89
C GLY A 174 -8.14 7.03 13.04
N TRP A 175 -8.15 6.47 11.83
CA TRP A 175 -7.02 6.58 10.89
C TRP A 175 -6.82 8.02 10.39
N ALA A 176 -7.90 8.72 10.08
CA ALA A 176 -7.81 10.14 9.73
C ALA A 176 -7.21 11.00 10.85
N LEU A 177 -7.54 10.72 12.12
CA LEU A 177 -6.98 11.41 13.29
C LEU A 177 -5.47 11.17 13.46
N THR A 178 -4.94 10.05 12.96
CA THR A 178 -3.49 9.79 12.97
C THR A 178 -2.75 10.34 11.76
N GLY A 179 -3.48 11.00 10.84
CA GLY A 179 -2.90 11.68 9.69
C GLY A 179 -2.92 10.89 8.38
N PHE A 180 -3.54 9.71 8.35
CA PHE A 180 -3.78 9.01 7.10
C PHE A 180 -4.74 9.80 6.21
N VAL A 181 -4.45 9.86 4.91
CA VAL A 181 -5.17 10.66 3.91
C VAL A 181 -6.04 9.84 2.97
N GLY A 182 -5.98 8.53 3.05
CA GLY A 182 -6.78 7.62 2.22
C GLY A 182 -6.68 6.17 2.67
N VAL A 183 -7.63 5.37 2.21
CA VAL A 183 -7.67 3.91 2.43
C VAL A 183 -7.97 3.24 1.10
N ILE A 184 -7.12 2.28 0.72
CA ILE A 184 -7.31 1.42 -0.45
C ILE A 184 -7.43 -0.02 0.04
N SER A 185 -8.42 -0.76 -0.44
CA SER A 185 -8.60 -2.17 -0.07
C SER A 185 -9.13 -2.99 -1.25
N ASN A 186 -8.58 -4.19 -1.43
CA ASN A 186 -9.16 -5.18 -2.34
C ASN A 186 -10.39 -5.91 -1.75
N GLY A 187 -10.82 -5.57 -0.53
CA GLY A 187 -12.08 -5.99 0.09
C GLY A 187 -13.13 -4.90 0.08
N GLY A 188 -14.22 -5.13 0.81
CA GLY A 188 -15.32 -4.18 0.96
C GLY A 188 -15.23 -3.28 2.19
N ALA A 189 -16.11 -2.28 2.26
CA ALA A 189 -16.32 -1.43 3.43
C ALA A 189 -17.72 -1.69 4.04
N ARG A 190 -17.88 -1.33 5.30
CA ARG A 190 -19.16 -1.27 5.99
C ARG A 190 -19.36 0.11 6.63
N ASP A 191 -20.55 0.40 7.07
CA ASP A 191 -20.91 1.71 7.63
C ASP A 191 -20.69 2.82 6.58
N THR A 192 -20.97 2.52 5.30
CA THR A 192 -20.58 3.38 4.17
C THR A 192 -21.29 4.72 4.19
N ASP A 193 -22.55 4.77 4.60
CA ASP A 193 -23.32 6.02 4.73
C ASP A 193 -22.64 6.99 5.71
N GLU A 194 -22.15 6.50 6.84
CA GLU A 194 -21.43 7.31 7.83
C GLU A 194 -20.07 7.75 7.33
N ILE A 195 -19.36 6.87 6.60
CA ILE A 195 -18.06 7.23 5.99
C ILE A 195 -18.27 8.37 4.99
N ILE A 196 -19.24 8.24 4.08
CA ILE A 196 -19.58 9.24 3.08
C ILE A 196 -20.03 10.54 3.76
N LYS A 197 -20.95 10.46 4.72
CA LYS A 197 -21.49 11.61 5.45
C LYS A 197 -20.39 12.40 6.16
N THR A 198 -19.41 11.74 6.75
CA THR A 198 -18.30 12.42 7.43
C THR A 198 -17.29 12.99 6.45
N GLY A 199 -17.04 12.34 5.33
CA GLY A 199 -16.12 12.78 4.27
C GLY A 199 -14.69 13.11 4.73
N LYS A 200 -14.23 12.48 5.84
CA LYS A 200 -12.95 12.82 6.47
C LYS A 200 -11.75 12.11 5.90
N ILE A 201 -11.97 10.94 5.32
CA ILE A 201 -10.93 10.13 4.70
C ILE A 201 -11.53 9.38 3.50
N PRO A 202 -11.02 9.57 2.29
CA PRO A 202 -11.44 8.81 1.12
C PRO A 202 -11.16 7.33 1.29
N VAL A 203 -12.14 6.51 0.89
CA VAL A 203 -12.07 5.05 0.92
C VAL A 203 -12.31 4.55 -0.49
N TYR A 204 -11.36 3.78 -1.00
CA TYR A 204 -11.41 3.05 -2.26
C TYR A 204 -11.46 1.56 -1.94
N CYS A 205 -12.49 0.90 -2.37
CA CYS A 205 -12.70 -0.51 -2.11
C CYS A 205 -13.52 -1.14 -3.22
N ARG A 206 -13.66 -2.47 -3.19
CA ARG A 206 -14.58 -3.15 -4.09
C ARG A 206 -16.02 -2.74 -3.76
N ASP A 207 -16.73 -2.30 -4.78
CA ASP A 207 -18.10 -1.78 -4.64
C ASP A 207 -19.09 -2.89 -4.29
N GLY A 208 -20.07 -2.56 -3.43
CA GLY A 208 -21.21 -3.42 -3.10
C GLY A 208 -20.92 -4.57 -2.13
N TYR A 209 -19.74 -4.65 -1.55
CA TYR A 209 -19.31 -5.86 -0.87
C TYR A 209 -19.06 -5.74 0.62
N SER A 210 -20.01 -5.36 1.46
CA SER A 210 -19.98 -6.02 2.76
C SER A 210 -20.76 -5.32 3.85
N THR A 211 -21.66 -6.05 4.43
CA THR A 211 -22.33 -5.69 5.69
C THR A 211 -21.64 -6.30 6.91
N ARG A 212 -20.75 -7.29 6.73
CA ARG A 212 -20.09 -7.99 7.83
C ARG A 212 -18.71 -7.42 8.09
N GLY A 213 -18.36 -7.14 9.35
CA GLY A 213 -17.01 -6.80 9.74
C GLY A 213 -16.04 -8.00 9.66
N ILE A 214 -14.75 -7.73 9.57
CA ILE A 214 -13.71 -8.77 9.67
C ILE A 214 -13.75 -9.51 11.01
N ARG A 215 -14.26 -8.87 12.02
CA ARG A 215 -14.42 -9.40 13.38
C ARG A 215 -15.87 -9.74 13.66
N PRO A 216 -16.13 -10.68 14.50
CA PRO A 216 -15.20 -11.58 15.18
C PRO A 216 -14.83 -12.79 14.32
N GLY A 217 -13.55 -13.17 14.32
CA GLY A 217 -13.07 -14.45 13.82
C GLY A 217 -13.26 -14.72 12.32
N ARG A 218 -13.24 -13.69 11.45
CA ARG A 218 -13.29 -13.87 9.99
C ARG A 218 -11.93 -13.66 9.35
N LEU A 219 -11.28 -12.54 9.64
CA LEU A 219 -9.93 -12.23 9.21
C LEU A 219 -9.05 -11.90 10.42
N ILE A 220 -7.76 -12.18 10.28
CA ILE A 220 -6.70 -11.81 11.22
C ILE A 220 -5.59 -11.11 10.46
N ILE A 221 -4.78 -10.30 11.14
CA ILE A 221 -3.61 -9.69 10.55
C ILE A 221 -2.48 -10.73 10.46
N GLU A 222 -1.98 -10.94 9.25
CA GLU A 222 -0.76 -11.73 9.02
C GLU A 222 0.49 -10.87 9.19
N SER A 223 0.49 -9.70 8.52
CA SER A 223 1.65 -8.81 8.51
C SER A 223 1.26 -7.38 8.19
N TYR A 224 2.16 -6.45 8.48
CA TYR A 224 2.08 -5.06 8.03
C TYR A 224 3.47 -4.53 7.69
N ASN A 225 3.54 -3.48 6.88
CA ASN A 225 4.79 -2.92 6.35
C ASN A 225 5.68 -3.94 5.63
N PHE A 226 5.03 -4.85 4.92
CA PHE A 226 5.64 -5.76 3.97
C PHE A 226 4.96 -5.64 2.61
N PRO A 227 5.60 -6.07 1.50
CA PRO A 227 4.93 -6.09 0.21
C PRO A 227 3.65 -6.90 0.26
N VAL A 228 2.58 -6.36 -0.34
CA VAL A 228 1.26 -6.99 -0.45
C VAL A 228 0.79 -6.98 -1.89
N THR A 229 -0.14 -7.86 -2.23
CA THR A 229 -0.86 -7.76 -3.51
C THR A 229 -2.24 -7.17 -3.25
N CYS A 230 -2.52 -5.99 -3.78
CA CYS A 230 -3.82 -5.36 -3.64
C CYS A 230 -4.41 -5.10 -5.04
N ALA A 231 -5.57 -5.70 -5.31
CA ALA A 231 -6.29 -5.51 -6.57
C ALA A 231 -5.39 -5.68 -7.81
N GLY A 232 -4.65 -6.80 -7.88
CA GLY A 232 -3.78 -7.15 -9.00
C GLY A 232 -2.38 -6.51 -8.99
N VAL A 233 -2.12 -5.54 -8.11
CA VAL A 233 -0.85 -4.79 -8.06
C VAL A 233 0.00 -5.19 -6.86
N LEU A 234 1.30 -5.42 -7.08
CA LEU A 234 2.29 -5.56 -6.01
C LEU A 234 2.65 -4.18 -5.45
N VAL A 235 2.31 -3.96 -4.19
CA VAL A 235 2.54 -2.69 -3.48
C VAL A 235 3.60 -2.87 -2.42
N TYR A 236 4.67 -2.09 -2.48
CA TYR A 236 5.67 -2.02 -1.42
C TYR A 236 5.32 -0.92 -0.41
N PRO A 237 5.68 -1.08 0.88
CA PRO A 237 5.60 0.02 1.83
C PRO A 237 6.38 1.23 1.30
N GLY A 238 5.72 2.39 1.30
CA GLY A 238 6.31 3.64 0.82
C GLY A 238 6.16 3.93 -0.67
N ASP A 239 5.60 3.02 -1.47
CA ASP A 239 5.18 3.34 -2.84
C ASP A 239 4.14 4.46 -2.83
N LEU A 240 4.12 5.29 -3.87
CA LEU A 240 3.15 6.38 -3.95
C LEU A 240 1.81 5.87 -4.49
N ILE A 241 0.75 6.19 -3.79
CA ILE A 241 -0.63 5.90 -4.19
C ILE A 241 -1.25 7.19 -4.73
N VAL A 242 -1.81 7.13 -5.93
CA VAL A 242 -2.64 8.20 -6.51
C VAL A 242 -4.00 7.61 -6.87
N ALA A 243 -5.07 8.24 -6.41
CA ALA A 243 -6.41 7.75 -6.67
C ALA A 243 -7.40 8.90 -6.90
N ASP A 244 -8.28 8.71 -7.87
CA ASP A 244 -9.36 9.63 -8.21
C ASP A 244 -10.59 8.88 -8.75
N GLY A 245 -11.51 9.58 -9.41
CA GLY A 245 -12.71 8.98 -9.99
C GLY A 245 -12.45 7.89 -11.04
N ASP A 246 -11.26 7.85 -11.63
CA ASP A 246 -10.92 6.88 -12.68
C ASP A 246 -10.34 5.58 -12.11
N GLY A 247 -9.79 5.61 -10.90
CA GLY A 247 -9.28 4.43 -10.23
C GLY A 247 -8.12 4.71 -9.28
N VAL A 248 -7.25 3.71 -9.12
CA VAL A 248 -6.07 3.77 -8.24
C VAL A 248 -4.83 3.34 -9.01
N VAL A 249 -3.79 4.14 -8.95
CA VAL A 249 -2.47 3.79 -9.49
C VAL A 249 -1.41 3.81 -8.40
N VAL A 250 -0.50 2.86 -8.48
CA VAL A 250 0.68 2.72 -7.61
C VAL A 250 1.92 3.09 -8.40
N VAL A 251 2.64 4.09 -7.94
CA VAL A 251 3.92 4.48 -8.53
C VAL A 251 5.05 3.97 -7.64
N PRO A 252 5.96 3.13 -8.16
CA PRO A 252 7.12 2.68 -7.40
C PRO A 252 7.89 3.89 -6.85
N ARG A 253 8.21 3.85 -5.55
CA ARG A 253 8.80 4.99 -4.83
C ARG A 253 10.03 5.58 -5.52
N GLU A 254 10.88 4.74 -6.05
CA GLU A 254 12.12 5.12 -6.76
C GLU A 254 11.87 5.91 -8.05
N ASN A 255 10.70 5.74 -8.66
CA ASN A 255 10.31 6.40 -9.90
C ASN A 255 9.41 7.63 -9.67
N ALA A 256 8.95 7.88 -8.43
CA ALA A 256 7.92 8.86 -8.16
C ALA A 256 8.28 10.29 -8.64
N LEU A 257 9.51 10.74 -8.44
CA LEU A 257 9.92 12.07 -8.92
C LEU A 257 9.95 12.16 -10.45
N GLN A 258 10.42 11.12 -11.13
CA GLN A 258 10.52 11.11 -12.60
C GLN A 258 9.12 11.06 -13.23
N VAL A 259 8.28 10.13 -12.78
CA VAL A 259 6.90 10.01 -13.25
C VAL A 259 6.12 11.30 -13.00
N GLY A 260 6.24 11.87 -11.79
CA GLY A 260 5.52 13.10 -11.46
C GLY A 260 5.88 14.28 -12.35
N LYS A 261 7.16 14.45 -12.73
CA LYS A 261 7.58 15.51 -13.64
C LYS A 261 6.96 15.32 -15.03
N LEU A 262 7.00 14.09 -15.57
CA LEU A 262 6.40 13.77 -16.87
C LEU A 262 4.89 13.95 -16.86
N ALA A 263 4.22 13.44 -15.83
CA ALA A 263 2.78 13.61 -15.63
C ALA A 263 2.37 15.09 -15.53
N TYR A 264 3.19 15.92 -14.88
CA TYR A 264 2.95 17.36 -14.77
C TYR A 264 3.05 18.08 -16.12
N GLU A 265 4.04 17.71 -16.95
CA GLU A 265 4.19 18.23 -18.32
C GLU A 265 2.97 17.87 -19.17
N ILE A 266 2.52 16.62 -19.12
CA ILE A 266 1.33 16.12 -19.82
C ILE A 266 0.08 16.88 -19.37
N MET A 267 -0.16 16.95 -18.06
CA MET A 267 -1.29 17.66 -17.48
C MET A 267 -1.33 19.13 -17.94
N THR A 268 -0.19 19.82 -17.92
CA THR A 268 -0.09 21.22 -18.29
C THR A 268 -0.44 21.44 -19.77
N GLY A 269 0.07 20.58 -20.65
CA GLY A 269 -0.24 20.61 -22.09
C GLY A 269 -1.73 20.39 -22.34
N ASP A 270 -2.32 19.42 -21.69
CA ASP A 270 -3.74 19.09 -21.75
C ASP A 270 -4.64 20.24 -21.23
N GLN A 271 -4.27 20.89 -20.13
CA GLN A 271 -5.04 22.01 -19.60
C GLN A 271 -5.12 23.16 -20.59
N ALA A 272 -4.00 23.54 -21.22
CA ALA A 272 -3.98 24.57 -22.25
C ALA A 272 -4.91 24.23 -23.43
N GLY A 273 -4.90 22.97 -23.86
CA GLY A 273 -5.80 22.48 -24.91
C GLY A 273 -7.29 22.52 -24.52
N ARG A 274 -7.62 22.14 -23.28
CA ARG A 274 -9.00 22.17 -22.77
C ARG A 274 -9.55 23.59 -22.66
N VAL A 275 -8.79 24.52 -22.11
CA VAL A 275 -9.19 25.94 -22.02
C VAL A 275 -9.57 26.47 -23.41
N LYS A 276 -8.70 26.28 -24.41
CA LYS A 276 -8.97 26.72 -25.77
C LYS A 276 -10.24 26.10 -26.37
N LYS A 277 -10.52 24.81 -26.09
CA LYS A 277 -11.74 24.14 -26.54
C LYS A 277 -12.99 24.70 -25.86
N LEU A 278 -12.94 24.92 -24.53
CA LEU A 278 -14.04 25.49 -23.78
C LEU A 278 -14.37 26.92 -24.24
N ASP A 279 -13.36 27.76 -24.47
CA ASP A 279 -13.54 29.10 -24.99
C ASP A 279 -14.24 29.10 -26.37
N ASN A 280 -13.97 28.10 -27.20
CA ASN A 280 -14.61 27.96 -28.51
C ASN A 280 -16.06 27.44 -28.41
N LEU A 281 -16.39 26.62 -27.39
CA LEU A 281 -17.75 26.12 -27.17
C LEU A 281 -18.66 27.19 -26.54
N ASN A 282 -18.10 28.19 -25.88
CA ASN A 282 -18.84 29.29 -25.22
C ASN A 282 -19.03 30.52 -26.15
N LYS A 283 -18.53 30.47 -27.37
CA LYS A 283 -18.74 31.45 -28.45
C LYS A 283 -19.95 31.09 -29.31
#